data_1a309972a06975f0bff544162a77a760
#
_entry.id   1a309972a06975f0bff544162a77a760
#
_cell.length_a   1.000
_cell.length_b   1.000
_cell.length_c   1.000
_cell.angle_alpha   90.00
_cell.angle_beta   90.00
_cell.angle_gamma   90.00
#
_symmetry.space_group_name_H-M   'P 1'
#
loop_
_entity.id
_entity.type
_entity.pdbx_description
1 polymer ?
#
loop_
_entity_poly.entity_id
_entity_poly.type
_entity_poly.pdbx_seq_one_letter_code
_entity_poly.pdbx_strand_id
1 'polypeptide(L)'
;KAGRIVTADAVKIGGGMGNIARRISDAGATENIKSSDGNAAIVHKEMPKIDYPYEISGYPRFCEAARYWLQWAGIPDSVYSDSQGKNDYTDDYKCRGIWVNYLAGGSTVNPTEQGLNIPVDMAFAFHSDAGTTLNDSIIGTLGIYYTNVYNEEYANGASRYLAHDMTDLIQSNIVRDIRSLYEPDWTRRGMWNQSYYEARVPRVPTMLLELLSHQNFADMRYGLDPRFRFTVSRAIYKGMLQFICSQYHM
;
A
#
# COMPACT_ATOMS: atom_id res chain seq x y z
N LYS A 1 2.40 -7.06 -30.66
CA LYS A 1 1.07 -6.88 -31.31
C LYS A 1 0.61 -5.48 -30.98
N ALA A 2 0.21 -4.70 -31.98
CA ALA A 2 -0.32 -3.36 -31.78
C ALA A 2 -1.54 -3.39 -30.85
N GLY A 3 -1.64 -2.44 -29.91
CA GLY A 3 -2.75 -2.31 -28.98
C GLY A 3 -2.61 -3.10 -27.65
N ARG A 4 -1.47 -3.66 -27.35
CA ARG A 4 -1.20 -4.29 -26.04
C ARG A 4 -0.25 -3.43 -25.22
N ILE A 5 -0.62 -3.17 -23.98
CA ILE A 5 0.23 -2.50 -22.99
C ILE A 5 1.00 -3.60 -22.26
N VAL A 6 2.32 -3.45 -22.20
CA VAL A 6 3.16 -4.27 -21.33
C VAL A 6 3.52 -3.41 -20.12
N THR A 7 3.06 -3.81 -18.96
CA THR A 7 3.45 -3.18 -17.69
C THR A 7 4.51 -4.02 -17.02
N ALA A 8 5.56 -3.39 -16.53
CA ALA A 8 6.56 -4.00 -15.67
C ALA A 8 6.66 -3.16 -14.40
N ASP A 9 6.14 -3.67 -13.30
CA ASP A 9 6.11 -2.95 -12.02
C ASP A 9 7.47 -2.94 -11.34
N ALA A 10 8.18 -4.05 -11.38
CA ALA A 10 9.48 -4.16 -10.76
C ALA A 10 10.35 -5.20 -11.45
N VAL A 11 11.66 -4.94 -11.43
CA VAL A 11 12.68 -5.94 -11.73
C VAL A 11 13.48 -6.20 -10.47
N LYS A 12 13.49 -7.44 -10.00
CA LYS A 12 14.31 -7.87 -8.87
C LYS A 12 15.40 -8.81 -9.37
N ILE A 13 16.63 -8.43 -9.12
CA ILE A 13 17.80 -9.26 -9.42
C ILE A 13 18.20 -9.98 -8.13
N GLY A 14 18.16 -11.31 -8.15
CA GLY A 14 18.38 -12.15 -6.98
C GLY A 14 17.14 -12.26 -6.07
N GLY A 15 17.28 -13.01 -5.01
CA GLY A 15 16.20 -13.32 -4.07
C GLY A 15 15.69 -14.73 -4.24
N GLY A 16 15.31 -15.34 -3.15
CA GLY A 16 14.85 -16.73 -3.11
C GLY A 16 13.47 -16.91 -3.70
N MET A 17 13.06 -18.14 -3.74
CA MET A 17 11.70 -18.55 -3.99
C MET A 17 10.78 -18.03 -2.89
N GLY A 18 9.55 -17.86 -3.24
CA GLY A 18 8.50 -17.27 -2.41
C GLY A 18 8.28 -17.87 -1.02
N ASN A 19 7.22 -17.43 -0.42
CA ASN A 19 6.84 -17.83 0.93
C ASN A 19 6.09 -19.17 0.97
N ILE A 20 5.80 -19.65 2.16
CA ILE A 20 5.03 -20.86 2.42
C ILE A 20 3.68 -20.75 1.72
N ALA A 21 3.28 -21.80 0.99
CA ALA A 21 1.94 -21.93 0.43
C ALA A 21 0.89 -21.91 1.55
N ARG A 22 -0.25 -21.26 1.29
CA ARG A 22 -1.31 -21.09 2.29
C ARG A 22 -1.89 -22.40 2.78
N ARG A 23 -2.11 -23.31 1.84
CA ARG A 23 -2.72 -24.61 2.09
C ARG A 23 -2.08 -25.65 1.20
N ILE A 24 -1.93 -26.86 1.72
CA ILE A 24 -1.46 -28.01 0.95
C ILE A 24 -2.43 -28.30 -0.22
N SER A 25 -3.75 -28.13 0.02
CA SER A 25 -4.77 -28.29 -1.01
C SER A 25 -4.71 -27.23 -2.12
N ASP A 26 -4.12 -26.07 -1.84
CA ASP A 26 -4.01 -24.97 -2.80
C ASP A 26 -2.71 -25.05 -3.62
N ALA A 27 -1.79 -25.94 -3.26
CA ALA A 27 -0.60 -26.24 -4.04
C ALA A 27 -0.92 -26.76 -5.46
N GLY A 28 -2.15 -27.27 -5.67
CA GLY A 28 -2.70 -27.57 -6.98
C GLY A 28 -3.37 -26.38 -7.70
N ALA A 29 -3.57 -25.26 -7.00
CA ALA A 29 -4.24 -24.08 -7.55
C ALA A 29 -3.30 -23.16 -8.35
N THR A 30 -2.10 -23.62 -8.69
CA THR A 30 -1.20 -22.96 -9.65
C THR A 30 -1.80 -22.79 -11.04
N GLU A 31 -3.00 -23.33 -11.26
CA GLU A 31 -3.71 -23.19 -12.54
C GLU A 31 -4.39 -21.83 -12.75
N ASN A 32 -4.45 -20.97 -11.77
CA ASN A 32 -5.32 -19.79 -11.84
C ASN A 32 -4.62 -18.44 -11.99
N ILE A 33 -3.34 -18.41 -12.31
CA ILE A 33 -2.79 -17.22 -12.97
C ILE A 33 -2.99 -17.39 -14.47
N LYS A 34 -4.24 -17.31 -14.87
CA LYS A 34 -4.54 -16.98 -16.26
C LYS A 34 -4.14 -15.52 -16.42
N SER A 35 -3.00 -15.30 -17.08
CA SER A 35 -2.86 -14.01 -17.75
C SER A 35 -4.11 -13.83 -18.62
N SER A 36 -4.61 -12.62 -18.73
CA SER A 36 -5.73 -12.28 -19.60
C SER A 36 -5.57 -12.75 -21.05
N ASP A 37 -4.45 -13.33 -21.39
CA ASP A 37 -4.02 -13.76 -22.72
C ASP A 37 -3.98 -15.28 -22.91
N GLY A 38 -4.34 -16.06 -21.90
CA GLY A 38 -4.35 -17.53 -22.00
C GLY A 38 -2.96 -18.20 -22.05
N ASN A 39 -1.88 -17.43 -21.96
CA ASN A 39 -0.53 -17.98 -21.85
C ASN A 39 -0.18 -18.15 -20.37
N ALA A 40 -0.35 -19.37 -19.87
CA ALA A 40 0.24 -19.76 -18.60
C ALA A 40 1.75 -19.49 -18.64
N ALA A 41 2.25 -18.73 -17.68
CA ALA A 41 3.68 -18.60 -17.51
C ALA A 41 4.24 -19.97 -17.10
N ILE A 42 4.85 -20.65 -18.02
CA ILE A 42 5.39 -22.03 -17.90
C ILE A 42 6.65 -22.09 -17.02
N VAL A 43 6.95 -21.04 -16.30
CA VAL A 43 8.23 -20.90 -15.57
C VAL A 43 8.36 -21.87 -14.38
N HIS A 44 7.27 -22.52 -13.95
CA HIS A 44 7.30 -23.29 -12.71
C HIS A 44 7.81 -24.72 -12.82
N LYS A 45 7.95 -25.27 -14.01
CA LYS A 45 8.38 -26.67 -14.18
C LYS A 45 9.90 -26.89 -14.10
N GLU A 46 10.67 -25.83 -14.21
CA GLU A 46 12.14 -25.92 -14.30
C GLU A 46 12.90 -25.41 -13.07
N MET A 47 12.19 -24.99 -12.03
CA MET A 47 12.84 -24.50 -10.82
C MET A 47 13.36 -25.65 -9.97
N PRO A 48 14.59 -25.56 -9.43
CA PRO A 48 15.15 -26.62 -8.59
C PRO A 48 14.24 -26.83 -7.37
N LYS A 49 13.90 -28.08 -7.10
CA LYS A 49 13.22 -28.45 -5.86
C LYS A 49 14.16 -28.13 -4.69
N ILE A 50 13.80 -27.10 -3.94
CA ILE A 50 14.44 -26.82 -2.67
C ILE A 50 13.67 -27.59 -1.61
N ASP A 51 14.36 -28.44 -0.88
CA ASP A 51 13.77 -29.24 0.19
C ASP A 51 13.57 -28.34 1.42
N TYR A 52 12.38 -27.72 1.50
CA TYR A 52 11.96 -26.99 2.68
C TYR A 52 11.08 -27.87 3.56
N PRO A 53 11.12 -27.73 4.88
CA PRO A 53 10.29 -28.52 5.79
C PRO A 53 8.77 -28.20 5.67
N TYR A 54 8.41 -27.28 4.81
CA TYR A 54 7.04 -26.85 4.50
C TYR A 54 6.95 -26.41 3.03
N GLU A 55 5.75 -26.43 2.48
CA GLU A 55 5.52 -26.01 1.12
C GLU A 55 5.72 -24.50 0.94
N ILE A 56 6.25 -24.12 -0.21
CA ILE A 56 6.42 -22.73 -0.64
C ILE A 56 5.58 -22.46 -1.88
N SER A 57 5.25 -21.20 -2.14
CA SER A 57 4.40 -20.82 -3.28
C SER A 57 5.01 -21.18 -4.64
N GLY A 58 6.34 -21.28 -4.72
CA GLY A 58 7.06 -21.48 -5.97
C GLY A 58 7.20 -20.19 -6.82
N TYR A 59 6.62 -19.08 -6.39
CA TYR A 59 6.73 -17.81 -7.08
C TYR A 59 7.95 -17.00 -6.61
N PRO A 60 8.53 -16.17 -7.49
CA PRO A 60 9.53 -15.18 -7.06
C PRO A 60 8.94 -14.21 -6.01
N ARG A 61 9.76 -13.77 -5.06
CA ARG A 61 9.29 -12.90 -3.97
C ARG A 61 8.66 -11.58 -4.42
N PHE A 62 9.00 -11.06 -5.58
CA PHE A 62 8.39 -9.83 -6.09
C PHE A 62 6.91 -10.02 -6.52
N CYS A 63 6.50 -11.25 -6.77
CA CYS A 63 5.09 -11.59 -7.00
C CYS A 63 4.31 -11.77 -5.69
N GLU A 64 5.01 -11.76 -4.57
CA GLU A 64 4.46 -12.03 -3.25
C GLU A 64 4.28 -10.73 -2.51
N ALA A 65 3.15 -10.15 -2.70
CA ALA A 65 2.73 -8.89 -2.13
C ALA A 65 2.67 -8.91 -0.58
N ALA A 66 2.07 -7.90 0.02
CA ALA A 66 2.04 -7.71 1.48
C ALA A 66 1.58 -8.94 2.25
N ARG A 67 0.56 -9.65 1.74
CA ARG A 67 0.04 -10.86 2.38
C ARG A 67 1.09 -11.95 2.59
N TYR A 68 1.99 -12.17 1.65
CA TYR A 68 3.03 -13.20 1.73
C TYR A 68 4.15 -12.78 2.68
N TRP A 69 4.47 -11.50 2.74
CA TRP A 69 5.39 -10.98 3.73
C TRP A 69 4.87 -11.13 5.15
N LEU A 70 3.58 -10.90 5.38
CA LEU A 70 2.95 -11.10 6.68
C LEU A 70 2.96 -12.59 7.05
N GLN A 71 2.66 -13.48 6.10
CA GLN A 71 2.78 -14.91 6.29
C GLN A 71 4.21 -15.31 6.70
N TRP A 72 5.20 -14.83 5.97
CA TRP A 72 6.60 -15.12 6.26
C TRP A 72 7.06 -14.56 7.60
N ALA A 73 6.52 -13.43 8.01
CA ALA A 73 6.81 -12.82 9.32
C ALA A 73 6.12 -13.56 10.49
N GLY A 74 5.33 -14.60 10.22
CA GLY A 74 4.64 -15.37 11.26
C GLY A 74 3.39 -14.68 11.81
N ILE A 75 2.85 -13.72 11.08
CA ILE A 75 1.57 -13.07 11.43
C ILE A 75 0.43 -14.09 11.23
N PRO A 76 -0.61 -14.10 12.09
CA PRO A 76 -1.74 -15.02 11.95
C PRO A 76 -2.45 -14.92 10.59
N ASP A 77 -2.95 -16.04 10.07
CA ASP A 77 -3.65 -16.12 8.79
C ASP A 77 -4.93 -15.28 8.76
N SER A 78 -5.57 -15.07 9.88
CA SER A 78 -6.70 -14.15 10.04
C SER A 78 -6.38 -12.70 9.64
N VAL A 79 -5.10 -12.32 9.65
CA VAL A 79 -4.65 -10.99 9.25
C VAL A 79 -4.42 -10.89 7.75
N TYR A 80 -3.78 -11.90 7.14
CA TYR A 80 -3.35 -11.83 5.74
C TYR A 80 -4.17 -12.69 4.77
N SER A 81 -5.16 -13.44 5.24
CA SER A 81 -5.94 -14.37 4.42
C SER A 81 -7.45 -14.24 4.67
N ASP A 82 -7.97 -13.02 4.59
CA ASP A 82 -9.39 -12.71 4.83
C ASP A 82 -10.33 -13.54 3.94
N SER A 83 -9.95 -13.81 2.70
CA SER A 83 -10.71 -14.69 1.80
C SER A 83 -10.47 -16.19 2.05
N GLN A 84 -9.70 -16.56 3.07
CA GLN A 84 -9.28 -17.93 3.36
C GLN A 84 -8.53 -18.57 2.18
N GLY A 85 -7.69 -17.78 1.51
CA GLY A 85 -6.91 -18.26 0.39
C GLY A 85 -7.65 -18.38 -0.94
N LYS A 86 -8.87 -17.89 -1.04
CA LYS A 86 -9.65 -17.99 -2.28
C LYS A 86 -9.32 -16.94 -3.31
N ASN A 87 -8.79 -15.79 -2.86
CA ASN A 87 -8.49 -14.65 -3.73
C ASN A 87 -7.27 -13.88 -3.24
N ASP A 88 -6.15 -14.07 -3.93
CA ASP A 88 -4.87 -13.44 -3.60
C ASP A 88 -4.91 -11.92 -3.63
N TYR A 89 -5.51 -11.38 -4.66
CA TYR A 89 -5.63 -9.93 -4.82
C TYR A 89 -6.42 -9.30 -3.66
N THR A 90 -7.56 -9.92 -3.32
CA THR A 90 -8.39 -9.44 -2.21
C THR A 90 -7.66 -9.56 -0.88
N ASP A 91 -6.98 -10.67 -0.63
CA ASP A 91 -6.21 -10.88 0.60
C ASP A 91 -5.07 -9.86 0.70
N ASP A 92 -4.40 -9.55 -0.41
CA ASP A 92 -3.28 -8.63 -0.42
C ASP A 92 -3.68 -7.19 -0.05
N TYR A 93 -4.64 -6.60 -0.75
CA TYR A 93 -4.99 -5.22 -0.44
C TYR A 93 -5.70 -5.07 0.91
N LYS A 94 -6.41 -6.10 1.37
CA LYS A 94 -7.08 -6.08 2.67
C LYS A 94 -6.12 -6.25 3.84
N CYS A 95 -5.14 -7.14 3.70
CA CYS A 95 -4.23 -7.43 4.81
C CYS A 95 -3.47 -6.21 5.33
N ARG A 96 -3.23 -5.22 4.50
CA ARG A 96 -2.51 -4.00 4.86
C ARG A 96 -3.23 -3.22 5.97
N GLY A 97 -4.54 -2.97 5.80
CA GLY A 97 -5.35 -2.30 6.82
C GLY A 97 -5.62 -3.17 8.04
N ILE A 98 -5.86 -4.47 7.84
CA ILE A 98 -6.07 -5.44 8.93
C ILE A 98 -4.80 -5.55 9.80
N TRP A 99 -3.63 -5.55 9.17
CA TRP A 99 -2.35 -5.60 9.89
C TRP A 99 -2.14 -4.40 10.82
N VAL A 100 -2.50 -3.19 10.39
CA VAL A 100 -2.46 -2.00 11.26
C VAL A 100 -3.31 -2.21 12.51
N ASN A 101 -4.53 -2.74 12.34
CA ASN A 101 -5.41 -3.02 13.47
C ASN A 101 -4.84 -4.13 14.37
N TYR A 102 -4.24 -5.17 13.80
CA TYR A 102 -3.61 -6.22 14.57
C TYR A 102 -2.40 -5.71 15.39
N LEU A 103 -1.61 -4.80 14.83
CA LEU A 103 -0.54 -4.15 15.60
C LEU A 103 -1.12 -3.36 16.77
N ALA A 104 -2.14 -2.53 16.51
CA ALA A 104 -2.70 -1.58 17.48
C ALA A 104 -3.68 -2.22 18.47
N GLY A 105 -4.26 -3.37 18.16
CA GLY A 105 -5.30 -4.02 18.95
C GLY A 105 -4.87 -4.28 20.39
N GLY A 106 -5.74 -3.93 21.33
CA GLY A 106 -5.50 -3.99 22.78
C GLY A 106 -4.77 -2.77 23.35
N SER A 107 -4.23 -1.89 22.49
CA SER A 107 -3.56 -0.67 22.94
C SER A 107 -4.55 0.47 23.22
N THR A 108 -4.04 1.58 23.75
CA THR A 108 -4.84 2.78 24.03
C THR A 108 -5.48 3.41 22.78
N VAL A 109 -4.91 3.18 21.60
CA VAL A 109 -5.47 3.72 20.34
C VAL A 109 -6.53 2.81 19.72
N ASN A 110 -6.48 1.50 19.99
CA ASN A 110 -7.49 0.52 19.53
C ASN A 110 -7.83 -0.48 20.65
N PRO A 111 -8.53 -0.04 21.72
CA PRO A 111 -8.77 -0.87 22.90
C PRO A 111 -9.82 -1.97 22.72
N THR A 112 -10.59 -1.93 21.62
CA THR A 112 -11.73 -2.83 21.41
C THR A 112 -11.40 -4.08 20.62
N GLU A 113 -10.30 -4.08 19.87
CA GLU A 113 -9.85 -5.23 19.09
C GLU A 113 -8.68 -5.95 19.78
N GLN A 114 -8.51 -7.23 19.48
CA GLN A 114 -7.34 -7.98 19.98
C GLN A 114 -6.16 -7.81 19.02
N GLY A 115 -4.95 -7.73 19.57
CA GLY A 115 -3.74 -7.59 18.79
C GLY A 115 -2.46 -7.59 19.62
N LEU A 116 -1.43 -6.93 19.12
CA LEU A 116 -0.10 -6.91 19.72
C LEU A 116 0.10 -5.79 20.76
N ASN A 117 -0.92 -5.00 21.03
CA ASN A 117 -0.85 -3.91 22.01
C ASN A 117 0.24 -2.85 21.70
N ILE A 118 0.47 -2.57 20.41
CA ILE A 118 1.42 -1.55 19.98
C ILE A 118 0.64 -0.25 19.69
N PRO A 119 0.86 0.84 20.44
CA PRO A 119 0.12 2.09 20.25
C PRO A 119 0.62 2.82 18.99
N VAL A 120 0.09 2.45 17.85
CA VAL A 120 0.39 3.08 16.55
C VAL A 120 -0.35 4.41 16.45
N ASP A 121 0.34 5.51 16.27
CA ASP A 121 -0.28 6.85 16.19
C ASP A 121 -0.97 7.14 14.87
N MET A 122 -0.47 6.58 13.77
CA MET A 122 -0.98 6.79 12.42
C MET A 122 -0.60 5.65 11.50
N ALA A 123 -1.31 5.54 10.37
CA ALA A 123 -0.96 4.66 9.27
C ALA A 123 -0.83 5.46 7.96
N PHE A 124 0.05 4.99 7.08
CA PHE A 124 0.32 5.66 5.81
C PHE A 124 0.45 4.63 4.70
N ALA A 125 -0.40 4.72 3.68
CA ALA A 125 -0.37 3.89 2.50
C ALA A 125 0.24 4.70 1.33
N PHE A 126 1.35 4.23 0.80
CA PHE A 126 2.06 4.89 -0.30
C PHE A 126 1.73 4.21 -1.62
N HIS A 127 1.10 4.96 -2.53
CA HIS A 127 0.69 4.49 -3.85
C HIS A 127 1.15 5.43 -4.97
N SER A 128 1.07 4.93 -6.17
CA SER A 128 1.08 5.68 -7.42
C SER A 128 -0.20 5.38 -8.21
N ASP A 129 -0.83 6.41 -8.72
CA ASP A 129 -2.07 6.34 -9.48
C ASP A 129 -1.84 5.81 -10.90
N ALA A 130 -2.92 5.36 -11.54
CA ALA A 130 -2.97 4.97 -12.94
C ALA A 130 -3.85 5.96 -13.70
N GLY A 131 -3.26 6.81 -14.51
CA GLY A 131 -3.99 7.78 -15.29
C GLY A 131 -3.09 8.50 -16.28
N THR A 132 -3.69 8.95 -17.37
CA THR A 132 -3.00 9.72 -18.42
C THR A 132 -3.76 10.98 -18.75
N THR A 133 -3.07 11.96 -19.34
CA THR A 133 -3.66 13.14 -19.92
C THR A 133 -3.39 13.16 -21.42
N LEU A 134 -4.31 13.73 -22.19
CA LEU A 134 -4.18 13.76 -23.67
C LEU A 134 -2.93 14.53 -24.14
N ASN A 135 -2.49 15.52 -23.37
CA ASN A 135 -1.37 16.39 -23.69
C ASN A 135 -0.13 16.10 -22.79
N ASP A 136 -0.12 14.97 -22.11
CA ASP A 136 0.95 14.60 -21.17
C ASP A 136 1.27 15.71 -20.14
N SER A 137 0.24 16.41 -19.66
CA SER A 137 0.39 17.37 -18.53
C SER A 137 0.47 16.64 -17.20
N ILE A 138 1.03 17.32 -16.21
CA ILE A 138 1.17 16.80 -14.83
C ILE A 138 -0.19 16.41 -14.26
N ILE A 139 -0.32 15.18 -13.78
CA ILE A 139 -1.47 14.69 -13.00
C ILE A 139 -1.31 15.09 -11.53
N GLY A 140 -0.12 14.87 -10.96
CA GLY A 140 0.25 15.35 -9.64
C GLY A 140 -0.26 14.49 -8.49
N THR A 141 -0.28 15.08 -7.30
CA THR A 141 -0.45 14.38 -6.02
C THR A 141 -1.87 14.46 -5.49
N LEU A 142 -2.43 13.30 -5.09
CA LEU A 142 -3.74 13.14 -4.46
C LEU A 142 -3.57 12.51 -3.07
N GLY A 143 -4.24 13.10 -2.07
CA GLY A 143 -4.41 12.49 -0.76
C GLY A 143 -5.81 11.91 -0.60
N ILE A 144 -5.93 10.71 -0.05
CA ILE A 144 -7.19 10.03 0.21
C ILE A 144 -7.29 9.69 1.69
N TYR A 145 -8.43 9.98 2.30
CA TYR A 145 -8.78 9.65 3.68
C TYR A 145 -10.23 9.19 3.75
N TYR A 146 -10.70 8.72 4.89
CA TYR A 146 -12.12 8.37 5.05
C TYR A 146 -12.64 8.60 6.46
N THR A 147 -13.74 9.37 6.57
CA THR A 147 -14.38 9.69 7.84
C THR A 147 -15.69 8.95 8.07
N ASN A 148 -16.49 8.69 7.02
CA ASN A 148 -17.90 8.28 7.10
C ASN A 148 -18.08 6.81 7.53
N VAL A 149 -17.44 6.40 8.62
CA VAL A 149 -17.54 5.07 9.20
C VAL A 149 -17.42 5.15 10.72
N TYR A 150 -18.06 4.23 11.44
CA TYR A 150 -18.01 4.15 12.91
C TYR A 150 -18.40 5.45 13.61
N ASN A 151 -19.46 6.13 13.16
CA ASN A 151 -19.91 7.43 13.65
C ASN A 151 -18.83 8.52 13.60
N GLU A 152 -17.94 8.44 12.63
CA GLU A 152 -16.82 9.36 12.45
C GLU A 152 -15.79 9.38 13.59
N GLU A 153 -15.75 8.30 14.39
CA GLU A 153 -14.83 8.15 15.52
C GLU A 153 -13.95 6.90 15.40
N TYR A 154 -12.79 6.95 16.00
CA TYR A 154 -11.92 5.81 16.27
C TYR A 154 -12.35 5.12 17.58
N ALA A 155 -11.82 3.91 17.83
CA ALA A 155 -12.20 3.11 19.00
C ALA A 155 -11.83 3.75 20.35
N ASN A 156 -10.90 4.69 20.35
CA ASN A 156 -10.50 5.48 21.52
C ASN A 156 -11.31 6.79 21.67
N GLY A 157 -12.33 7.02 20.85
CA GLY A 157 -13.15 8.23 20.85
C GLY A 157 -12.57 9.43 20.10
N ALA A 158 -11.39 9.30 19.50
CA ALA A 158 -10.82 10.36 18.68
C ALA A 158 -11.56 10.50 17.35
N SER A 159 -11.72 11.73 16.86
CA SER A 159 -12.40 12.00 15.59
C SER A 159 -11.62 11.45 14.39
N ARG A 160 -12.31 10.85 13.42
CA ARG A 160 -11.74 10.44 12.14
C ARG A 160 -11.33 11.62 11.25
N TYR A 161 -11.72 12.84 11.56
CA TYR A 161 -11.19 14.03 10.89
C TYR A 161 -9.70 14.25 11.12
N LEU A 162 -9.09 13.60 12.10
CA LEU A 162 -7.62 13.55 12.24
C LEU A 162 -6.94 12.96 10.99
N ALA A 163 -7.62 12.04 10.27
CA ALA A 163 -7.11 11.53 8.99
C ALA A 163 -7.12 12.62 7.90
N HIS A 164 -8.13 13.51 7.88
CA HIS A 164 -8.15 14.69 7.01
C HIS A 164 -6.97 15.60 7.30
N ASP A 165 -6.75 15.97 8.56
CA ASP A 165 -5.70 16.91 8.96
C ASP A 165 -4.30 16.34 8.66
N MET A 166 -4.09 15.06 8.95
CA MET A 166 -2.87 14.34 8.56
C MET A 166 -2.64 14.38 7.05
N THR A 167 -3.69 14.12 6.27
CA THR A 167 -3.64 14.11 4.80
C THR A 167 -3.29 15.50 4.26
N ASP A 168 -3.90 16.55 4.78
CA ASP A 168 -3.62 17.93 4.37
C ASP A 168 -2.18 18.34 4.67
N LEU A 169 -1.70 18.04 5.87
CA LEU A 169 -0.33 18.35 6.27
C LEU A 169 0.70 17.66 5.37
N ILE A 170 0.53 16.36 5.12
CA ILE A 170 1.48 15.58 4.31
C ILE A 170 1.42 16.04 2.85
N GLN A 171 0.23 16.12 2.24
CA GLN A 171 0.07 16.52 0.85
C GLN A 171 0.59 17.95 0.60
N SER A 172 0.31 18.88 1.53
CA SER A 172 0.78 20.26 1.44
C SER A 172 2.30 20.37 1.48
N ASN A 173 2.98 19.60 2.34
CA ASN A 173 4.44 19.56 2.37
C ASN A 173 5.02 18.98 1.07
N ILE A 174 4.45 17.90 0.57
CA ILE A 174 4.90 17.27 -0.69
C ILE A 174 4.79 18.27 -1.85
N VAL A 175 3.61 18.84 -2.06
CA VAL A 175 3.36 19.75 -3.20
C VAL A 175 4.21 21.01 -3.10
N ARG A 176 4.36 21.58 -1.89
CA ARG A 176 5.22 22.76 -1.67
C ARG A 176 6.67 22.48 -2.02
N ASP A 177 7.23 21.36 -1.55
CA ASP A 177 8.63 21.02 -1.79
C ASP A 177 8.86 20.65 -3.27
N ILE A 178 7.92 19.99 -3.95
CA ILE A 178 7.99 19.69 -5.39
C ILE A 178 7.94 21.00 -6.21
N ARG A 179 6.99 21.89 -5.91
CA ARG A 179 6.86 23.16 -6.63
C ARG A 179 8.10 24.05 -6.47
N SER A 180 8.72 24.01 -5.31
CA SER A 180 9.91 24.82 -5.03
C SER A 180 11.17 24.32 -5.72
N LEU A 181 11.31 22.99 -5.94
CA LEU A 181 12.59 22.39 -6.31
C LEU A 181 12.57 21.75 -7.70
N TYR A 182 11.41 21.41 -8.25
CA TYR A 182 11.29 20.63 -9.49
C TYR A 182 10.32 21.21 -10.51
N GLU A 183 9.04 21.33 -10.15
CA GLU A 183 7.97 21.67 -11.06
C GLU A 183 7.01 22.69 -10.42
N PRO A 184 7.12 23.98 -10.74
CA PRO A 184 6.27 25.02 -10.16
C PRO A 184 4.77 24.79 -10.37
N ASP A 185 4.40 24.14 -11.48
CA ASP A 185 3.02 23.84 -11.86
C ASP A 185 2.55 22.45 -11.39
N TRP A 186 3.28 21.82 -10.47
CA TRP A 186 2.89 20.52 -9.91
C TRP A 186 1.47 20.57 -9.33
N THR A 187 0.62 19.69 -9.80
CA THR A 187 -0.80 19.69 -9.45
C THR A 187 -1.00 19.15 -8.03
N ARG A 188 -1.57 19.99 -7.15
CA ARG A 188 -2.19 19.53 -5.91
C ARG A 188 -3.63 19.15 -6.23
N ARG A 189 -3.91 17.87 -6.34
CA ARG A 189 -5.28 17.36 -6.53
C ARG A 189 -6.09 17.58 -5.24
N GLY A 190 -7.41 17.67 -5.35
CA GLY A 190 -8.28 17.74 -4.18
C GLY A 190 -8.12 16.52 -3.29
N MET A 191 -8.27 16.69 -1.99
CA MET A 191 -8.31 15.55 -1.05
C MET A 191 -9.64 14.80 -1.20
N TRP A 192 -9.59 13.48 -1.24
CA TRP A 192 -10.77 12.64 -1.40
C TRP A 192 -11.17 11.97 -0.09
N ASN A 193 -12.39 12.25 0.37
CA ASN A 193 -13.02 11.49 1.44
C ASN A 193 -13.72 10.27 0.82
N GLN A 194 -12.94 9.20 0.56
CA GLN A 194 -13.41 8.04 -0.21
C GLN A 194 -13.11 6.71 0.49
N SER A 195 -14.04 5.77 0.36
CA SER A 195 -14.05 4.49 1.04
C SER A 195 -13.06 3.47 0.43
N TYR A 196 -11.78 3.86 0.29
CA TYR A 196 -10.73 2.90 0.00
C TYR A 196 -10.44 2.03 1.22
N TYR A 197 -10.09 0.77 1.00
CA TYR A 197 -9.93 -0.17 2.10
C TYR A 197 -8.85 0.28 3.09
N GLU A 198 -7.68 0.68 2.59
CA GLU A 198 -6.55 1.14 3.39
C GLU A 198 -6.83 2.48 4.11
N ALA A 199 -7.75 3.30 3.60
CA ALA A 199 -8.17 4.53 4.29
C ALA A 199 -9.27 4.30 5.33
N ARG A 200 -10.14 3.30 5.11
CA ARG A 200 -11.35 3.05 5.92
C ARG A 200 -11.11 2.12 7.10
N VAL A 201 -10.36 1.03 6.87
CA VAL A 201 -10.26 -0.09 7.81
C VAL A 201 -9.37 0.20 9.01
N PRO A 202 -8.22 0.87 8.88
CA PRO A 202 -7.40 1.16 10.06
C PRO A 202 -8.14 1.93 11.14
N ARG A 203 -7.89 1.57 12.40
CA ARG A 203 -8.47 2.19 13.60
C ARG A 203 -7.63 3.35 14.14
N VAL A 204 -6.75 3.87 13.32
CA VAL A 204 -5.89 5.03 13.60
C VAL A 204 -5.96 6.02 12.44
N PRO A 205 -5.60 7.29 12.64
CA PRO A 205 -5.53 8.27 11.55
C PRO A 205 -4.72 7.73 10.38
N THR A 206 -5.32 7.74 9.19
CA THR A 206 -4.72 7.07 8.01
C THR A 206 -4.87 7.93 6.77
N MET A 207 -3.77 8.05 6.02
CA MET A 207 -3.73 8.63 4.69
C MET A 207 -3.33 7.56 3.68
N LEU A 208 -4.03 7.52 2.53
CA LEU A 208 -3.56 6.89 1.32
C LEU A 208 -3.08 7.98 0.36
N LEU A 209 -1.81 7.92 0.01
CA LEU A 209 -1.18 8.87 -0.92
C LEU A 209 -1.09 8.25 -2.31
N GLU A 210 -1.65 8.94 -3.30
CA GLU A 210 -1.32 8.76 -4.71
C GLU A 210 -0.32 9.86 -5.08
N LEU A 211 0.97 9.55 -5.02
CA LEU A 211 2.02 10.56 -5.18
C LEU A 211 1.98 11.20 -6.57
N LEU A 212 1.86 10.38 -7.60
CA LEU A 212 1.92 10.72 -9.02
C LEU A 212 1.29 9.58 -9.83
N SER A 213 1.08 9.78 -11.13
CA SER A 213 0.65 8.69 -12.00
C SER A 213 1.83 7.98 -12.66
N HIS A 214 1.92 6.65 -12.43
CA HIS A 214 2.94 5.82 -13.08
C HIS A 214 2.67 5.57 -14.57
N GLN A 215 1.50 5.95 -15.09
CA GLN A 215 1.15 5.87 -16.51
C GLN A 215 1.35 7.20 -17.25
N ASN A 216 1.62 8.28 -16.52
CA ASN A 216 1.82 9.60 -17.11
C ASN A 216 3.32 9.92 -17.24
N PHE A 217 3.76 10.21 -18.46
CA PHE A 217 5.18 10.45 -18.72
C PHE A 217 5.70 11.72 -18.03
N ALA A 218 4.88 12.78 -17.97
CA ALA A 218 5.26 14.02 -17.31
C ALA A 218 5.51 13.83 -15.81
N ASP A 219 4.66 13.06 -15.13
CA ASP A 219 4.84 12.70 -13.71
C ASP A 219 6.08 11.81 -13.53
N MET A 220 6.24 10.78 -14.40
CA MET A 220 7.30 9.79 -14.26
C MET A 220 8.70 10.32 -14.54
N ARG A 221 8.84 11.42 -15.31
CA ARG A 221 10.13 12.11 -15.44
C ARG A 221 10.72 12.47 -14.07
N TYR A 222 9.85 12.90 -13.16
CA TYR A 222 10.23 13.21 -11.77
C TYR A 222 10.33 11.95 -10.93
N GLY A 223 9.36 11.05 -11.02
CA GLY A 223 9.32 9.81 -10.24
C GLY A 223 10.54 8.91 -10.43
N LEU A 224 11.22 8.98 -11.56
CA LEU A 224 12.44 8.24 -11.83
C LEU A 224 13.73 8.91 -11.27
N ASP A 225 13.67 10.20 -10.90
CA ASP A 225 14.81 10.90 -10.29
C ASP A 225 14.97 10.52 -8.81
N PRO A 226 16.11 9.93 -8.39
CA PRO A 226 16.36 9.60 -6.99
C PRO A 226 16.31 10.82 -6.05
N ARG A 227 16.68 12.00 -6.53
CA ARG A 227 16.64 13.24 -5.72
C ARG A 227 15.22 13.69 -5.47
N PHE A 228 14.35 13.56 -6.47
CA PHE A 228 12.92 13.80 -6.31
C PHE A 228 12.34 12.87 -5.25
N ARG A 229 12.61 11.58 -5.35
CA ARG A 229 12.13 10.59 -4.36
C ARG A 229 12.61 10.89 -2.95
N PHE A 230 13.85 11.31 -2.79
CA PHE A 230 14.38 11.74 -1.50
C PHE A 230 13.65 12.98 -0.96
N THR A 231 13.43 13.97 -1.82
CA THR A 231 12.70 15.21 -1.44
C THR A 231 11.26 14.89 -1.01
N VAL A 232 10.57 14.03 -1.75
CA VAL A 232 9.21 13.58 -1.40
C VAL A 232 9.21 12.84 -0.06
N SER A 233 10.14 11.90 0.15
CA SER A 233 10.25 11.16 1.42
C SER A 233 10.46 12.11 2.60
N ARG A 234 11.32 13.14 2.43
CA ARG A 234 11.54 14.17 3.44
C ARG A 234 10.28 15.02 3.68
N ALA A 235 9.53 15.35 2.64
CA ALA A 235 8.28 16.11 2.76
C ALA A 235 7.21 15.31 3.50
N ILE A 236 7.08 14.01 3.20
CA ILE A 236 6.21 13.09 3.94
C ILE A 236 6.59 13.08 5.42
N TYR A 237 7.86 12.88 5.74
CA TYR A 237 8.36 12.88 7.11
C TYR A 237 8.02 14.19 7.86
N LYS A 238 8.20 15.35 7.21
CA LYS A 238 7.83 16.65 7.79
C LYS A 238 6.33 16.70 8.13
N GLY A 239 5.47 16.28 7.19
CA GLY A 239 4.03 16.27 7.40
C GLY A 239 3.61 15.33 8.54
N MET A 240 4.20 14.14 8.62
CA MET A 240 3.98 13.21 9.71
C MET A 240 4.43 13.79 11.05
N LEU A 241 5.61 14.40 11.09
CA LEU A 241 6.12 15.02 12.32
C LEU A 241 5.23 16.18 12.78
N GLN A 242 4.79 17.05 11.86
CA GLN A 242 3.84 18.13 12.17
C GLN A 242 2.53 17.57 12.73
N PHE A 243 1.99 16.49 12.15
CA PHE A 243 0.79 15.84 12.65
C PHE A 243 1.01 15.31 14.08
N ILE A 244 2.07 14.55 14.32
CA ILE A 244 2.38 14.00 15.66
C ILE A 244 2.55 15.14 16.68
N CYS A 245 3.32 16.18 16.35
CA CYS A 245 3.50 17.33 17.26
C CYS A 245 2.16 17.99 17.59
N SER A 246 1.24 18.09 16.65
CA SER A 246 -0.08 18.66 16.91
C SER A 246 -0.93 17.80 17.86
N GLN A 247 -0.78 16.46 17.79
CA GLN A 247 -1.52 15.53 18.66
C GLN A 247 -1.00 15.55 20.11
N TYR A 248 0.30 15.73 20.30
CA TYR A 248 0.96 15.70 21.61
C TYR A 248 1.26 17.09 22.18
N HIS A 249 0.82 18.17 21.53
CA HIS A 249 1.06 19.54 21.96
C HIS A 249 2.55 19.89 22.15
N MET A 250 3.41 19.33 21.29
CA MET A 250 4.85 19.56 21.29
C MET A 250 5.29 20.66 20.34
#